data_788ea0f1bd6078504435db4944051249
#
_entry.id   788ea0f1bd6078504435db4944051249
#
_cell.length_a   1.000
_cell.length_b   1.000
_cell.length_c   1.000
_cell.angle_alpha   90.00
_cell.angle_beta   90.00
_cell.angle_gamma   90.00
#
_symmetry.space_group_name_H-M   'P 1'
#
loop_
_entity.id
_entity.type
_entity.pdbx_description
1 polymer ?
#
loop_
_entity_poly.entity_id
_entity_poly.type
_entity_poly.pdbx_seq_one_letter_code
_entity_poly.pdbx_strand_id
1 'polypeptide(L)'
;MYAGTTKKKQQMPTKSVVTYAEATSWKALSWYNLYRFLVAFLFVSLYWIGQLPEPLGSYDSTNFAVASHLYLLVSIGAFFFIRIKNPPFIYQVSAQVILDVLLITSFIYSSAGLNSGFGMLLLIAVAAGSLLIPGQVGFFFASIATIAVLGHEAYIQLSPGRPPPNYTHAGILGATFFIAAFIGRTLARRVEYSEALAEQRAADLESLARLNEHIVQRLQSGIIVLDDALQIRLINESARG
;
A
#
# COMPACT_ATOMS: atom_id res chain seq x y z
N MET A 1 -45.30 -17.17 23.13
CA MET A 1 -44.79 -16.17 22.17
C MET A 1 -43.44 -15.69 22.68
N TYR A 2 -42.37 -16.40 22.34
CA TYR A 2 -40.97 -16.03 22.72
C TYR A 2 -40.13 -16.00 21.45
N ALA A 3 -39.77 -14.80 21.01
CA ALA A 3 -38.85 -14.57 19.91
C ALA A 3 -37.43 -14.67 20.45
N GLY A 4 -36.78 -15.79 20.18
CA GLY A 4 -35.32 -15.96 20.44
C GLY A 4 -34.52 -15.26 19.37
N THR A 5 -33.98 -14.09 19.69
CA THR A 5 -32.96 -13.41 18.89
C THR A 5 -31.64 -14.16 18.99
N THR A 6 -31.38 -15.00 18.01
CA THR A 6 -30.04 -15.63 17.83
C THR A 6 -29.00 -14.55 17.47
N LYS A 7 -28.26 -14.07 18.47
CA LYS A 7 -27.03 -13.30 18.24
C LYS A 7 -26.06 -14.17 17.46
N LYS A 8 -25.90 -13.88 16.15
CA LYS A 8 -24.80 -14.41 15.34
C LYS A 8 -23.48 -14.05 16.04
N LYS A 9 -22.82 -15.04 16.67
CA LYS A 9 -21.47 -14.91 17.16
C LYS A 9 -20.60 -14.56 15.95
N GLN A 10 -20.09 -13.33 15.89
CA GLN A 10 -18.98 -12.95 15.01
C GLN A 10 -17.79 -13.83 15.40
N GLN A 11 -17.48 -14.84 14.59
CA GLN A 11 -16.26 -15.63 14.75
C GLN A 11 -15.09 -14.70 14.50
N MET A 12 -14.25 -14.54 15.51
CA MET A 12 -12.96 -13.85 15.36
C MET A 12 -12.12 -14.55 14.28
N PRO A 13 -11.44 -13.81 13.42
CA PRO A 13 -10.60 -14.39 12.37
C PRO A 13 -9.53 -15.29 12.97
N THR A 14 -9.32 -16.42 12.32
CA THR A 14 -8.33 -17.43 12.75
C THR A 14 -6.91 -16.82 12.68
N LYS A 15 -6.08 -17.12 13.66
CA LYS A 15 -4.72 -16.56 13.83
C LYS A 15 -3.83 -16.62 12.57
N SER A 16 -4.04 -17.62 11.70
CA SER A 16 -3.32 -17.78 10.43
C SER A 16 -3.62 -16.69 9.40
N VAL A 17 -4.82 -16.19 9.39
CA VAL A 17 -5.33 -15.24 8.39
C VAL A 17 -4.86 -13.82 8.68
N VAL A 18 -4.91 -13.40 9.94
CA VAL A 18 -4.32 -12.12 10.39
C VAL A 18 -2.84 -12.06 9.99
N THR A 19 -2.14 -13.19 10.08
CA THR A 19 -0.72 -13.28 9.70
C THR A 19 -0.49 -13.14 8.19
N TYR A 20 -1.39 -13.64 7.32
CA TYR A 20 -1.27 -13.51 5.86
C TYR A 20 -1.56 -12.09 5.38
N ALA A 21 -2.62 -11.44 5.88
CA ALA A 21 -2.96 -10.07 5.55
C ALA A 21 -1.85 -9.09 5.98
N GLU A 22 -1.32 -9.26 7.19
CA GLU A 22 -0.15 -8.50 7.64
C GLU A 22 1.09 -8.72 6.76
N ALA A 23 1.38 -9.96 6.37
CA ALA A 23 2.53 -10.28 5.53
C ALA A 23 2.41 -9.63 4.13
N THR A 24 1.20 -9.59 3.56
CA THR A 24 0.93 -8.96 2.26
C THR A 24 1.10 -7.45 2.34
N SER A 25 0.61 -6.81 3.39
CA SER A 25 0.76 -5.36 3.61
C SER A 25 2.23 -4.95 3.75
N TRP A 26 3.04 -5.71 4.49
CA TRP A 26 4.49 -5.47 4.60
C TRP A 26 5.24 -5.67 3.29
N LYS A 27 4.83 -6.64 2.47
CA LYS A 27 5.38 -6.82 1.11
C LYS A 27 5.07 -5.62 0.23
N ALA A 28 3.83 -5.13 0.23
CA ALA A 28 3.43 -3.96 -0.54
C ALA A 28 4.21 -2.71 -0.13
N LEU A 29 4.44 -2.49 1.19
CA LEU A 29 5.28 -1.41 1.68
C LEU A 29 6.75 -1.57 1.23
N SER A 30 7.27 -2.80 1.19
CA SER A 30 8.62 -3.06 0.69
C SER A 30 8.76 -2.73 -0.79
N TRP A 31 7.76 -3.05 -1.63
CA TRP A 31 7.74 -2.68 -3.05
C TRP A 31 7.65 -1.16 -3.24
N TYR A 32 6.84 -0.48 -2.43
CA TYR A 32 6.77 0.98 -2.45
C TYR A 32 8.12 1.61 -2.10
N ASN A 33 8.78 1.11 -1.05
CA ASN A 33 10.10 1.59 -0.67
C ASN A 33 11.18 1.27 -1.71
N LEU A 34 11.09 0.11 -2.39
CA LEU A 34 12.00 -0.22 -3.50
C LEU A 34 11.87 0.80 -4.65
N TYR A 35 10.65 1.17 -5.02
CA TYR A 35 10.40 2.22 -6.00
C TYR A 35 11.07 3.54 -5.58
N ARG A 36 10.90 3.98 -4.33
CA ARG A 36 11.53 5.18 -3.77
C ARG A 36 13.05 5.13 -3.85
N PHE A 37 13.62 4.00 -3.46
CA PHE A 37 15.06 3.76 -3.56
C PHE A 37 15.58 3.89 -5.00
N LEU A 38 14.89 3.28 -5.96
CA LEU A 38 15.28 3.34 -7.37
C LEU A 38 15.22 4.77 -7.90
N VAL A 39 14.17 5.53 -7.58
CA VAL A 39 14.04 6.94 -7.97
C VAL A 39 15.15 7.79 -7.32
N ALA A 40 15.39 7.62 -6.03
CA ALA A 40 16.44 8.35 -5.32
C ALA A 40 17.84 8.01 -5.88
N PHE A 41 18.10 6.74 -6.11
CA PHE A 41 19.35 6.27 -6.71
C PHE A 41 19.58 6.84 -8.11
N LEU A 42 18.51 6.89 -8.93
CA LEU A 42 18.56 7.50 -10.26
C LEU A 42 18.94 8.99 -10.16
N PHE A 43 18.30 9.77 -9.28
CA PHE A 43 18.58 11.20 -9.14
C PHE A 43 20.00 11.47 -8.64
N VAL A 44 20.46 10.70 -7.65
CA VAL A 44 21.86 10.79 -7.18
C VAL A 44 22.84 10.43 -8.29
N SER A 45 22.59 9.35 -9.04
CA SER A 45 23.44 8.91 -10.14
C SER A 45 23.53 9.97 -11.24
N LEU A 46 22.40 10.55 -11.67
CA LEU A 46 22.35 11.60 -12.69
C LEU A 46 23.13 12.86 -12.23
N TYR A 47 23.03 13.20 -10.96
CA TYR A 47 23.78 14.32 -10.40
C TYR A 47 25.29 14.09 -10.47
N TRP A 48 25.78 12.90 -10.06
CA TRP A 48 27.21 12.59 -10.05
C TRP A 48 27.80 12.39 -11.44
N ILE A 49 27.04 11.93 -12.42
CA ILE A 49 27.47 11.83 -13.82
C ILE A 49 27.55 13.22 -14.46
N GLY A 50 26.96 14.26 -13.84
CA GLY A 50 26.93 15.61 -14.38
C GLY A 50 26.01 15.78 -15.58
N GLN A 51 25.09 14.84 -15.81
CA GLN A 51 24.13 14.84 -16.91
C GLN A 51 22.70 14.97 -16.37
N LEU A 52 22.45 16.00 -15.55
CA LEU A 52 21.10 16.31 -15.15
C LEU A 52 20.32 16.84 -16.37
N PRO A 53 19.33 16.08 -16.86
CA PRO A 53 18.51 16.58 -17.96
C PRO A 53 17.63 17.74 -17.45
N GLU A 54 17.48 18.79 -18.25
CA GLU A 54 16.48 19.81 -17.96
C GLU A 54 15.09 19.14 -17.89
N PRO A 55 14.25 19.47 -16.90
CA PRO A 55 14.35 20.62 -15.97
C PRO A 55 14.88 20.28 -14.55
N LEU A 56 15.56 19.16 -14.35
CA LEU A 56 15.97 18.68 -13.03
C LEU A 56 17.07 19.59 -12.44
N GLY A 57 16.85 20.12 -11.24
CA GLY A 57 17.83 20.96 -10.56
C GLY A 57 18.17 22.27 -11.26
N SER A 58 17.36 22.72 -12.24
CA SER A 58 17.62 23.88 -13.08
C SER A 58 17.66 25.20 -12.32
N TYR A 59 16.95 25.33 -11.20
CA TYR A 59 16.95 26.52 -10.36
C TYR A 59 17.94 26.48 -9.22
N ASP A 60 18.13 25.30 -8.61
CA ASP A 60 19.02 25.12 -7.48
C ASP A 60 19.56 23.67 -7.48
N SER A 61 20.67 23.46 -8.17
CA SER A 61 21.30 22.16 -8.27
C SER A 61 21.84 21.66 -6.93
N THR A 62 22.21 22.57 -6.02
CA THR A 62 22.68 22.20 -4.68
C THR A 62 21.56 21.66 -3.83
N ASN A 63 20.41 22.35 -3.79
CA ASN A 63 19.23 21.85 -3.07
C ASN A 63 18.72 20.55 -3.68
N PHE A 64 18.73 20.41 -5.01
CA PHE A 64 18.38 19.16 -5.69
C PHE A 64 19.30 18.01 -5.25
N ALA A 65 20.61 18.25 -5.19
CA ALA A 65 21.57 17.25 -4.74
C ALA A 65 21.32 16.85 -3.28
N VAL A 66 21.18 17.82 -2.37
CA VAL A 66 20.91 17.55 -0.95
C VAL A 66 19.61 16.75 -0.78
N ALA A 67 18.53 17.16 -1.45
CA ALA A 67 17.25 16.46 -1.40
C ALA A 67 17.38 15.03 -1.95
N SER A 68 18.12 14.80 -3.04
CA SER A 68 18.34 13.48 -3.63
C SER A 68 19.11 12.55 -2.70
N HIS A 69 20.20 13.03 -2.08
CA HIS A 69 20.97 12.24 -1.12
C HIS A 69 20.16 11.93 0.13
N LEU A 70 19.39 12.91 0.63
CA LEU A 70 18.50 12.71 1.77
C LEU A 70 17.39 11.69 1.45
N TYR A 71 16.82 11.75 0.25
CA TYR A 71 15.80 10.80 -0.20
C TYR A 71 16.35 9.37 -0.29
N LEU A 72 17.58 9.23 -0.78
CA LEU A 72 18.28 7.94 -0.83
C LEU A 72 18.54 7.40 0.59
N LEU A 73 19.04 8.24 1.49
CA LEU A 73 19.32 7.85 2.87
C LEU A 73 18.04 7.44 3.62
N VAL A 74 16.96 8.20 3.45
CA VAL A 74 15.66 7.89 4.05
C VAL A 74 15.11 6.56 3.52
N SER A 75 15.23 6.28 2.21
CA SER A 75 14.76 5.01 1.63
C SER A 75 15.59 3.81 2.10
N ILE A 76 16.91 3.98 2.27
CA ILE A 76 17.78 2.95 2.87
C ILE A 76 17.38 2.70 4.34
N GLY A 77 17.19 3.76 5.13
CA GLY A 77 16.72 3.65 6.50
C GLY A 77 15.35 2.95 6.61
N ALA A 78 14.43 3.26 5.69
CA ALA A 78 13.13 2.64 5.65
C ALA A 78 13.20 1.12 5.42
N PHE A 79 14.13 0.60 4.61
CA PHE A 79 14.35 -0.84 4.48
C PHE A 79 14.68 -1.50 5.82
N PHE A 80 15.50 -0.85 6.64
CA PHE A 80 15.85 -1.37 7.96
C PHE A 80 14.62 -1.42 8.89
N PHE A 81 13.83 -0.35 8.95
CA PHE A 81 12.62 -0.31 9.78
C PHE A 81 11.54 -1.29 9.30
N ILE A 82 11.36 -1.45 7.99
CA ILE A 82 10.44 -2.44 7.41
C ILE A 82 10.88 -3.86 7.79
N ARG A 83 12.18 -4.14 7.78
CA ARG A 83 12.73 -5.47 8.14
C ARG A 83 12.50 -5.82 9.59
N ILE A 84 12.66 -4.86 10.50
CA ILE A 84 12.45 -5.03 11.94
C ILE A 84 10.96 -4.99 12.29
N LYS A 85 10.10 -4.44 11.41
CA LYS A 85 8.67 -4.21 11.66
C LYS A 85 8.39 -3.32 12.87
N ASN A 86 9.29 -2.41 13.18
CA ASN A 86 9.18 -1.42 14.25
C ASN A 86 9.58 -0.04 13.72
N PRO A 87 8.77 1.01 13.89
CA PRO A 87 7.46 1.12 14.55
C PRO A 87 6.32 0.38 13.82
N PRO A 88 5.09 0.37 14.39
CA PRO A 88 3.91 -0.26 13.77
C PRO A 88 3.67 0.23 12.33
N PHE A 89 3.07 -0.63 11.50
CA PHE A 89 2.88 -0.44 10.06
C PHE A 89 2.32 0.94 9.67
N ILE A 90 1.26 1.39 10.35
CA ILE A 90 0.60 2.68 10.07
C ILE A 90 1.57 3.86 10.22
N TYR A 91 2.39 3.86 11.27
CA TYR A 91 3.37 4.93 11.49
C TYR A 91 4.46 4.93 10.44
N GLN A 92 4.93 3.74 10.01
CA GLN A 92 5.94 3.64 8.95
C GLN A 92 5.42 4.18 7.62
N VAL A 93 4.21 3.77 7.20
CA VAL A 93 3.59 4.26 5.96
C VAL A 93 3.36 5.77 6.04
N SER A 94 2.78 6.25 7.15
CA SER A 94 2.50 7.69 7.31
C SER A 94 3.77 8.54 7.28
N ALA A 95 4.82 8.11 7.98
CA ALA A 95 6.10 8.80 7.98
C ALA A 95 6.72 8.82 6.57
N GLN A 96 6.69 7.71 5.85
CA GLN A 96 7.22 7.64 4.49
C GLN A 96 6.47 8.56 3.54
N VAL A 97 5.13 8.59 3.56
CA VAL A 97 4.33 9.47 2.69
C VAL A 97 4.56 10.94 3.03
N ILE A 98 4.65 11.31 4.30
CA ILE A 98 4.92 12.70 4.71
C ILE A 98 6.32 13.12 4.26
N LEU A 99 7.34 12.26 4.44
CA LEU A 99 8.69 12.52 3.96
C LEU A 99 8.74 12.66 2.44
N ASP A 100 7.97 11.85 1.70
CA ASP A 100 7.84 11.98 0.26
C ASP A 100 7.26 13.33 -0.14
N VAL A 101 6.19 13.77 0.52
CA VAL A 101 5.61 15.10 0.24
C VAL A 101 6.64 16.20 0.44
N LEU A 102 7.41 16.16 1.53
CA LEU A 102 8.42 17.17 1.84
C LEU A 102 9.58 17.16 0.82
N LEU A 103 10.14 15.98 0.54
CA LEU A 103 11.30 15.86 -0.34
C LEU A 103 10.94 16.10 -1.81
N ILE A 104 9.78 15.61 -2.27
CA ILE A 104 9.33 15.85 -3.64
C ILE A 104 8.97 17.34 -3.83
N THR A 105 8.39 18.00 -2.83
CA THR A 105 8.19 19.45 -2.88
C THR A 105 9.52 20.21 -2.96
N SER A 106 10.57 19.72 -2.29
CA SER A 106 11.93 20.26 -2.43
C SER A 106 12.48 20.05 -3.84
N PHE A 107 12.20 18.91 -4.50
CA PHE A 107 12.54 18.69 -5.91
C PHE A 107 11.78 19.64 -6.84
N ILE A 108 10.51 19.88 -6.60
CA ILE A 108 9.71 20.86 -7.35
C ILE A 108 10.33 22.26 -7.21
N TYR A 109 10.72 22.65 -5.99
CA TYR A 109 11.34 23.94 -5.71
C TYR A 109 12.68 24.13 -6.42
N SER A 110 13.55 23.11 -6.42
CA SER A 110 14.89 23.15 -7.00
C SER A 110 14.92 23.04 -8.54
N SER A 111 13.80 22.63 -9.13
CA SER A 111 13.64 22.39 -10.57
C SER A 111 12.71 23.45 -11.21
N ALA A 112 12.16 23.18 -12.39
CA ALA A 112 11.26 24.12 -13.08
C ALA A 112 9.84 24.21 -12.46
N GLY A 113 9.73 24.11 -11.13
CA GLY A 113 8.44 24.11 -10.42
C GLY A 113 7.56 22.95 -10.83
N LEU A 114 6.25 23.17 -10.92
CA LEU A 114 5.29 22.14 -11.32
C LEU A 114 5.49 21.62 -12.75
N ASN A 115 6.15 22.39 -13.61
CA ASN A 115 6.46 21.97 -14.98
C ASN A 115 7.57 20.91 -15.04
N SER A 116 8.27 20.65 -13.93
CA SER A 116 9.30 19.60 -13.84
C SER A 116 8.72 18.17 -13.91
N GLY A 117 7.40 18.01 -13.77
CA GLY A 117 6.76 16.69 -13.73
C GLY A 117 6.82 15.98 -12.38
N PHE A 118 7.52 16.52 -11.38
CA PHE A 118 7.61 15.92 -10.04
C PHE A 118 6.26 15.82 -9.31
N GLY A 119 5.24 16.58 -9.74
CA GLY A 119 3.87 16.42 -9.25
C GLY A 119 3.31 15.00 -9.41
N MET A 120 3.77 14.25 -10.42
CA MET A 120 3.39 12.84 -10.60
C MET A 120 3.98 11.92 -9.51
N LEU A 121 5.17 12.24 -8.97
CA LEU A 121 5.73 11.48 -7.86
C LEU A 121 4.90 11.68 -6.58
N LEU A 122 4.39 12.91 -6.35
CA LEU A 122 3.44 13.18 -5.26
C LEU A 122 2.14 12.37 -5.43
N LEU A 123 1.65 12.27 -6.66
CA LEU A 123 0.46 11.46 -6.97
C LEU A 123 0.67 10.00 -6.58
N ILE A 124 1.82 9.43 -6.92
CA ILE A 124 2.19 8.05 -6.55
C ILE A 124 2.26 7.89 -5.03
N ALA A 125 2.87 8.85 -4.32
CA ALA A 125 2.97 8.82 -2.85
C ALA A 125 1.59 8.85 -2.18
N VAL A 126 0.68 9.72 -2.63
CA VAL A 126 -0.70 9.80 -2.13
C VAL A 126 -1.48 8.54 -2.45
N ALA A 127 -1.37 8.03 -3.67
CA ALA A 127 -2.04 6.79 -4.08
C ALA A 127 -1.56 5.58 -3.25
N ALA A 128 -0.24 5.45 -3.08
CA ALA A 128 0.36 4.38 -2.26
C ALA A 128 -0.10 4.47 -0.79
N GLY A 129 -0.05 5.65 -0.19
CA GLY A 129 -0.53 5.86 1.18
C GLY A 129 -2.01 5.51 1.35
N SER A 130 -2.84 5.85 0.35
CA SER A 130 -4.29 5.58 0.35
C SER A 130 -4.61 4.10 0.15
N LEU A 131 -3.75 3.36 -0.55
CA LEU A 131 -3.90 1.92 -0.78
C LEU A 131 -3.41 1.12 0.43
N LEU A 132 -2.29 1.55 1.03
CA LEU A 132 -1.65 0.83 2.14
C LEU A 132 -2.35 1.02 3.48
N ILE A 133 -2.97 2.19 3.72
CA ILE A 133 -3.72 2.46 4.95
C ILE A 133 -5.21 2.58 4.61
N PRO A 134 -6.02 1.57 4.98
CA PRO A 134 -7.45 1.63 4.76
C PRO A 134 -8.10 2.76 5.58
N GLY A 135 -9.22 3.29 5.09
CA GLY A 135 -9.97 4.32 5.80
C GLY A 135 -9.90 5.71 5.17
N GLN A 136 -9.78 6.75 6.00
CA GLN A 136 -9.82 8.16 5.55
C GLN A 136 -8.43 8.80 5.47
N VAL A 137 -7.39 8.10 5.87
CA VAL A 137 -6.02 8.64 5.96
C VAL A 137 -5.49 9.06 4.59
N GLY A 138 -5.92 8.42 3.51
CA GLY A 138 -5.57 8.82 2.15
C GLY A 138 -5.99 10.25 1.80
N PHE A 139 -7.16 10.70 2.25
CA PHE A 139 -7.59 12.09 2.05
C PHE A 139 -6.75 13.09 2.85
N PHE A 140 -6.27 12.70 4.02
CA PHE A 140 -5.33 13.50 4.79
C PHE A 140 -4.00 13.69 4.04
N PHE A 141 -3.46 12.63 3.43
CA PHE A 141 -2.27 12.74 2.57
C PHE A 141 -2.50 13.60 1.34
N ALA A 142 -3.66 13.47 0.68
CA ALA A 142 -4.04 14.32 -0.44
C ALA A 142 -4.13 15.80 -0.02
N SER A 143 -4.67 16.09 1.16
CA SER A 143 -4.74 17.46 1.70
C SER A 143 -3.35 18.04 1.94
N ILE A 144 -2.44 17.29 2.58
CA ILE A 144 -1.06 17.74 2.83
C ILE A 144 -0.34 18.00 1.50
N ALA A 145 -0.44 17.07 0.53
CA ALA A 145 0.19 17.22 -0.78
C ALA A 145 -0.37 18.44 -1.54
N THR A 146 -1.68 18.68 -1.47
CA THR A 146 -2.32 19.84 -2.09
C THR A 146 -1.86 21.15 -1.45
N ILE A 147 -1.79 21.19 -0.10
CA ILE A 147 -1.29 22.36 0.62
C ILE A 147 0.19 22.62 0.29
N ALA A 148 1.01 21.56 0.19
CA ALA A 148 2.42 21.67 -0.16
C ALA A 148 2.61 22.28 -1.56
N VAL A 149 1.83 21.83 -2.56
CA VAL A 149 1.90 22.32 -3.94
C VAL A 149 1.37 23.77 -4.05
N LEU A 150 0.24 24.08 -3.42
CA LEU A 150 -0.30 25.45 -3.41
C LEU A 150 0.63 26.38 -2.62
N GLY A 151 1.17 25.93 -1.51
CA GLY A 151 2.14 26.69 -0.71
C GLY A 151 3.44 26.96 -1.49
N HIS A 152 3.88 26.01 -2.31
CA HIS A 152 5.01 26.21 -3.21
C HIS A 152 4.74 27.34 -4.23
N GLU A 153 3.57 27.34 -4.87
CA GLU A 153 3.18 28.41 -5.82
C GLU A 153 3.05 29.78 -5.12
N ALA A 154 2.49 29.80 -3.91
CA ALA A 154 2.41 31.03 -3.12
C ALA A 154 3.82 31.55 -2.74
N TYR A 155 4.74 30.66 -2.42
CA TYR A 155 6.12 31.02 -2.12
C TYR A 155 6.84 31.59 -3.36
N ILE A 156 6.64 30.97 -4.54
CA ILE A 156 7.21 31.47 -5.81
C ILE A 156 6.75 32.91 -6.11
N GLN A 157 5.49 33.23 -5.85
CA GLN A 157 4.97 34.58 -6.06
C GLN A 157 5.75 35.65 -5.27
N LEU A 158 6.30 35.28 -4.13
CA LEU A 158 7.09 36.16 -3.27
C LEU A 158 8.58 36.17 -3.62
N SER A 159 9.03 35.31 -4.55
CA SER A 159 10.44 35.11 -4.89
C SER A 159 10.82 35.84 -6.17
N PRO A 160 11.66 36.89 -6.13
CA PRO A 160 12.11 37.59 -7.32
C PRO A 160 12.85 36.67 -8.30
N GLY A 161 12.63 36.90 -9.61
CA GLY A 161 13.35 36.17 -10.66
C GLY A 161 12.81 34.76 -10.98
N ARG A 162 11.71 34.36 -10.36
CA ARG A 162 11.00 33.11 -10.68
C ARG A 162 9.87 33.35 -11.69
N PRO A 163 9.47 32.37 -12.50
CA PRO A 163 8.32 32.48 -13.38
C PRO A 163 7.04 32.72 -12.55
N PRO A 164 5.99 33.32 -13.14
CA PRO A 164 4.75 33.57 -12.44
C PRO A 164 4.10 32.26 -11.96
N PRO A 165 3.47 32.26 -10.77
CA PRO A 165 2.85 31.07 -10.21
C PRO A 165 1.70 30.55 -11.09
N ASN A 166 1.57 29.24 -11.19
CA ASN A 166 0.51 28.58 -11.94
C ASN A 166 -0.50 27.90 -11.00
N TYR A 167 -1.33 28.70 -10.33
CA TYR A 167 -2.36 28.20 -9.41
C TYR A 167 -3.37 27.26 -10.08
N THR A 168 -3.62 27.45 -11.38
CA THR A 168 -4.53 26.54 -12.12
C THR A 168 -3.95 25.13 -12.18
N HIS A 169 -2.66 25.01 -12.53
CA HIS A 169 -1.98 23.71 -12.55
C HIS A 169 -1.92 23.09 -11.15
N ALA A 170 -1.58 23.88 -10.13
CA ALA A 170 -1.55 23.43 -8.73
C ALA A 170 -2.93 22.95 -8.26
N GLY A 171 -4.00 23.65 -8.61
CA GLY A 171 -5.38 23.27 -8.29
C GLY A 171 -5.83 21.98 -8.97
N ILE A 172 -5.52 21.82 -10.26
CA ILE A 172 -5.81 20.58 -11.01
C ILE A 172 -5.04 19.41 -10.39
N LEU A 173 -3.76 19.60 -10.09
CA LEU A 173 -2.94 18.56 -9.45
C LEU A 173 -3.48 18.20 -8.07
N GLY A 174 -3.88 19.18 -7.27
CA GLY A 174 -4.54 18.95 -5.98
C GLY A 174 -5.81 18.13 -6.12
N ALA A 175 -6.70 18.49 -7.06
CA ALA A 175 -7.91 17.71 -7.35
C ALA A 175 -7.56 16.27 -7.75
N THR A 176 -6.49 16.08 -8.54
CA THR A 176 -6.00 14.74 -8.93
C THR A 176 -5.53 13.92 -7.73
N PHE A 177 -4.92 14.54 -6.71
CA PHE A 177 -4.55 13.84 -5.46
C PHE A 177 -5.78 13.31 -4.73
N PHE A 178 -6.88 14.08 -4.66
CA PHE A 178 -8.12 13.60 -4.04
C PHE A 178 -8.77 12.47 -4.84
N ILE A 179 -8.74 12.54 -6.17
CA ILE A 179 -9.21 11.45 -7.04
C ILE A 179 -8.38 10.19 -6.80
N ALA A 180 -7.06 10.30 -6.74
CA ALA A 180 -6.16 9.18 -6.45
C ALA A 180 -6.41 8.58 -5.06
N ALA A 181 -6.63 9.42 -4.04
CA ALA A 181 -6.98 8.99 -2.70
C ALA A 181 -8.32 8.24 -2.68
N PHE A 182 -9.33 8.72 -3.42
CA PHE A 182 -10.62 8.05 -3.54
C PHE A 182 -10.51 6.68 -4.22
N ILE A 183 -9.77 6.61 -5.33
CA ILE A 183 -9.52 5.35 -6.05
C ILE A 183 -8.75 4.37 -5.16
N GLY A 184 -7.66 4.83 -4.53
CA GLY A 184 -6.85 4.02 -3.62
C GLY A 184 -7.68 3.44 -2.47
N ARG A 185 -8.50 4.27 -1.82
CA ARG A 185 -9.43 3.82 -0.76
C ARG A 185 -10.45 2.78 -1.27
N THR A 186 -11.01 3.01 -2.47
CA THR A 186 -12.00 2.07 -3.04
C THR A 186 -11.36 0.74 -3.36
N LEU A 187 -10.12 0.77 -3.90
CA LEU A 187 -9.37 -0.43 -4.21
C LEU A 187 -8.95 -1.19 -2.94
N ALA A 188 -8.46 -0.48 -1.92
CA ALA A 188 -8.13 -1.07 -0.62
C ALA A 188 -9.33 -1.82 -0.02
N ARG A 189 -10.53 -1.21 -0.03
CA ARG A 189 -11.76 -1.86 0.44
C ARG A 189 -12.13 -3.10 -0.37
N ARG A 190 -11.92 -3.08 -1.69
CA ARG A 190 -12.18 -4.26 -2.54
C ARG A 190 -11.24 -5.40 -2.21
N VAL A 191 -9.98 -5.11 -1.96
CA VAL A 191 -8.98 -6.11 -1.55
C VAL A 191 -9.40 -6.73 -0.21
N GLU A 192 -9.69 -5.92 0.82
CA GLU A 192 -10.15 -6.40 2.13
C GLU A 192 -11.41 -7.29 2.00
N TYR A 193 -12.39 -6.87 1.21
CA TYR A 193 -13.61 -7.65 0.99
C TYR A 193 -13.32 -8.99 0.27
N SER A 194 -12.44 -8.98 -0.74
CA SER A 194 -12.06 -10.18 -1.46
C SER A 194 -11.30 -11.18 -0.57
N GLU A 195 -10.41 -10.68 0.27
CA GLU A 195 -9.69 -11.50 1.26
C GLU A 195 -10.66 -12.12 2.27
N ALA A 196 -11.55 -11.33 2.85
CA ALA A 196 -12.56 -11.83 3.80
C ALA A 196 -13.48 -12.89 3.17
N LEU A 197 -13.88 -12.71 1.90
CA LEU A 197 -14.69 -13.68 1.18
C LEU A 197 -13.93 -14.97 0.89
N ALA A 198 -12.65 -14.88 0.52
CA ALA A 198 -11.80 -16.05 0.29
C ALA A 198 -11.62 -16.88 1.57
N GLU A 199 -11.46 -16.23 2.71
CA GLU A 199 -11.41 -16.86 4.02
C GLU A 199 -12.68 -17.59 4.38
N GLN A 200 -13.82 -16.92 4.20
CA GLN A 200 -15.11 -17.53 4.49
C GLN A 200 -15.31 -18.79 3.64
N ARG A 201 -14.98 -18.74 2.35
CA ARG A 201 -15.08 -19.91 1.46
C ARG A 201 -14.16 -21.04 1.89
N ALA A 202 -12.91 -20.72 2.30
CA ALA A 202 -11.97 -21.73 2.79
C ALA A 202 -12.50 -22.43 4.06
N ALA A 203 -13.05 -21.66 5.01
CA ALA A 203 -13.65 -22.20 6.23
C ALA A 203 -14.89 -23.06 5.94
N ASP A 204 -15.74 -22.63 4.99
CA ASP A 204 -16.92 -23.39 4.57
C ASP A 204 -16.52 -24.73 3.93
N LEU A 205 -15.50 -24.73 3.06
CA LEU A 205 -14.98 -25.97 2.44
C LEU A 205 -14.38 -26.91 3.48
N GLU A 206 -13.63 -26.40 4.45
CA GLU A 206 -13.08 -27.21 5.53
C GLU A 206 -14.19 -27.82 6.40
N SER A 207 -15.24 -27.04 6.70
CA SER A 207 -16.39 -27.50 7.45
C SER A 207 -17.16 -28.62 6.72
N LEU A 208 -17.37 -28.45 5.41
CA LEU A 208 -18.03 -29.46 4.57
C LEU A 208 -17.18 -30.73 4.46
N ALA A 209 -15.86 -30.61 4.34
CA ALA A 209 -14.95 -31.77 4.30
C ALA A 209 -15.01 -32.56 5.62
N ARG A 210 -14.96 -31.89 6.77
CA ARG A 210 -15.10 -32.51 8.10
C ARG A 210 -16.46 -33.17 8.29
N LEU A 211 -17.54 -32.51 7.84
CA LEU A 211 -18.89 -33.09 7.93
C LEU A 211 -18.99 -34.34 7.08
N ASN A 212 -18.46 -34.31 5.85
CA ASN A 212 -18.48 -35.46 4.95
C ASN A 212 -17.68 -36.64 5.54
N GLU A 213 -16.49 -36.38 6.07
CA GLU A 213 -15.69 -37.40 6.77
C GLU A 213 -16.45 -37.99 7.96
N HIS A 214 -17.09 -37.14 8.77
CA HIS A 214 -17.87 -37.59 9.93
C HIS A 214 -19.11 -38.46 9.54
N ILE A 215 -19.79 -38.07 8.45
CA ILE A 215 -20.92 -38.85 7.91
C ILE A 215 -20.40 -40.23 7.43
N VAL A 216 -19.33 -40.26 6.62
CA VAL A 216 -18.79 -41.51 6.10
C VAL A 216 -18.32 -42.45 7.23
N GLN A 217 -17.72 -41.91 8.30
CA GLN A 217 -17.29 -42.73 9.44
C GLN A 217 -18.45 -43.27 10.26
N ARG A 218 -19.62 -42.60 10.32
CA ARG A 218 -20.79 -43.00 11.08
C ARG A 218 -21.82 -43.81 10.28
N LEU A 219 -21.61 -44.04 9.00
CA LEU A 219 -22.47 -44.93 8.22
C LEU A 219 -22.36 -46.36 8.76
N GLN A 220 -23.54 -46.97 9.00
CA GLN A 220 -23.64 -48.37 9.48
C GLN A 220 -23.17 -49.40 8.43
N SER A 221 -23.05 -48.98 7.16
CA SER A 221 -22.53 -49.82 6.07
C SER A 221 -21.02 -49.65 5.96
N GLY A 222 -20.31 -50.75 5.83
CA GLY A 222 -18.86 -50.71 5.54
C GLY A 222 -18.58 -50.08 4.18
N ILE A 223 -17.76 -49.01 4.16
CA ILE A 223 -17.33 -48.30 2.94
C ILE A 223 -15.85 -48.43 2.81
N ILE A 224 -15.38 -48.87 1.65
CA ILE A 224 -13.99 -48.89 1.24
C ILE A 224 -13.86 -48.11 -0.06
N VAL A 225 -13.06 -47.06 -0.08
CA VAL A 225 -12.75 -46.28 -1.28
C VAL A 225 -11.34 -46.64 -1.73
N LEU A 226 -11.23 -47.06 -3.00
CA LEU A 226 -9.96 -47.37 -3.65
C LEU A 226 -9.57 -46.24 -4.61
N ASP A 227 -8.28 -46.02 -4.81
CA ASP A 227 -7.76 -45.16 -5.87
C ASP A 227 -7.62 -45.92 -7.20
N ASP A 228 -7.19 -45.24 -8.25
CA ASP A 228 -7.01 -45.85 -9.59
C ASP A 228 -5.95 -46.96 -9.61
N ALA A 229 -5.08 -47.05 -8.59
CA ALA A 229 -4.09 -48.11 -8.40
C ALA A 229 -4.58 -49.24 -7.48
N LEU A 230 -5.92 -49.29 -7.18
CA LEU A 230 -6.57 -50.27 -6.27
C LEU A 230 -6.03 -50.23 -4.83
N GLN A 231 -5.43 -49.11 -4.40
CA GLN A 231 -5.00 -48.93 -3.03
C GLN A 231 -6.12 -48.31 -2.19
N ILE A 232 -6.25 -48.74 -0.94
CA ILE A 232 -7.26 -48.24 -0.04
C ILE A 232 -6.95 -46.79 0.32
N ARG A 233 -7.79 -45.87 -0.13
CA ARG A 233 -7.72 -44.44 0.19
C ARG A 233 -8.50 -44.07 1.43
N LEU A 234 -9.63 -44.74 1.67
CA LEU A 234 -10.49 -44.54 2.82
C LEU A 234 -11.17 -45.83 3.19
N ILE A 235 -11.24 -46.09 4.49
CA ILE A 235 -12.03 -47.17 5.08
C ILE A 235 -12.78 -46.61 6.28
N ASN A 236 -14.09 -46.79 6.36
CA ASN A 236 -14.87 -46.32 7.50
C ASN A 236 -14.81 -47.30 8.67
N GLU A 237 -15.30 -46.88 9.84
CA GLU A 237 -15.24 -47.67 11.07
C GLU A 237 -16.05 -48.97 10.97
N SER A 238 -17.19 -48.95 10.30
CA SER A 238 -18.05 -50.15 10.07
C SER A 238 -17.43 -51.15 9.10
N ALA A 239 -16.45 -50.81 8.31
CA ALA A 239 -15.72 -51.76 7.45
C ALA A 239 -14.44 -52.35 8.13
N ARG A 240 -14.05 -51.81 9.29
CA ARG A 240 -12.91 -52.29 10.06
C ARG A 240 -13.27 -53.37 11.14
N GLY A 241 -14.54 -53.39 11.55
CA GLY A 241 -15.08 -54.33 12.56
C GLY A 241 -15.59 -55.60 11.94
#